data_c6ac362044dba970a65ea14bcb04a9d2
#
_entry.id   c6ac362044dba970a65ea14bcb04a9d2
#
_cell.length_a   1.000
_cell.length_b   1.000
_cell.length_c   1.000
_cell.angle_alpha   90.00
_cell.angle_beta   90.00
_cell.angle_gamma   90.00
#
_symmetry.space_group_name_H-M   'P 1'
#
loop_
_entity.id
_entity.type
_entity.pdbx_description
1 polymer ?
#
loop_
_entity_poly.entity_id
_entity_poly.type
_entity_poly.pdbx_seq_one_letter_code
_entity_poly.pdbx_strand_id
1 'polypeptide(L)'
;MTPSHIPTMKDVAARAGVSLGTVSKVINHITVGKKNREKVEKAIKELGYEVNTYARGLKTQETKLITLIVPDTINPFFAAFTQYVEKNLYEHGYKLILCCANGIPEKEIGYLNLASQSKTDGIIALTYTNVSNAIPARIPLVSFDRYFENHDVPMIASDNFQGGYAGTKKLLELGCHHPVFIRFRSKFPGEADKRMEGYLSEIGRAHV
;
A
#
# COMPACT_ATOMS: atom_id res chain seq x y z
N MET A 1 14.11 19.31 31.12
CA MET A 1 14.53 18.06 30.43
C MET A 1 15.26 18.45 29.17
N THR A 2 16.58 18.29 29.13
CA THR A 2 17.38 18.48 27.92
C THR A 2 16.94 17.45 26.88
N PRO A 3 16.75 17.81 25.61
CA PRO A 3 16.42 16.84 24.59
C PRO A 3 17.56 15.81 24.52
N SER A 4 17.24 14.54 24.76
CA SER A 4 18.21 13.45 24.65
C SER A 4 18.71 13.44 23.20
N HIS A 5 20.01 13.63 23.04
CA HIS A 5 20.65 13.55 21.73
C HIS A 5 20.42 12.14 21.15
N ILE A 6 19.70 12.09 20.02
CA ILE A 6 19.48 10.83 19.30
C ILE A 6 20.81 10.46 18.63
N PRO A 7 21.41 9.29 18.96
CA PRO A 7 22.68 8.88 18.39
C PRO A 7 22.66 8.83 16.88
N THR A 8 23.73 9.24 16.23
CA THR A 8 23.91 9.25 14.78
C THR A 8 25.02 8.27 14.36
N MET A 9 25.11 7.95 13.06
CA MET A 9 26.23 7.18 12.53
C MET A 9 27.59 7.81 12.82
N LYS A 10 27.66 9.15 12.97
CA LYS A 10 28.90 9.85 13.33
C LYS A 10 29.30 9.55 14.76
N ASP A 11 28.33 9.48 15.66
CA ASP A 11 28.58 9.14 17.06
C ASP A 11 29.06 7.68 17.21
N VAL A 12 28.47 6.76 16.44
CA VAL A 12 28.94 5.37 16.36
C VAL A 12 30.36 5.29 15.84
N ALA A 13 30.71 6.04 14.80
CA ALA A 13 32.07 6.09 14.24
C ALA A 13 33.07 6.60 15.24
N ALA A 14 32.76 7.70 15.92
CA ALA A 14 33.58 8.28 16.99
C ALA A 14 33.77 7.28 18.15
N ARG A 15 32.69 6.66 18.63
CA ARG A 15 32.69 5.69 19.73
C ARG A 15 33.48 4.41 19.40
N ALA A 16 33.36 3.92 18.15
CA ALA A 16 34.09 2.73 17.69
C ALA A 16 35.55 2.99 17.29
N GLY A 17 35.94 4.25 17.13
CA GLY A 17 37.28 4.63 16.65
C GLY A 17 37.53 4.18 15.21
N VAL A 18 36.53 4.29 14.32
CA VAL A 18 36.60 3.91 12.91
C VAL A 18 36.01 5.01 12.00
N SER A 19 36.27 4.91 10.71
CA SER A 19 35.66 5.86 9.75
C SER A 19 34.14 5.65 9.61
N LEU A 20 33.43 6.71 9.26
CA LEU A 20 32.01 6.65 8.94
C LEU A 20 31.69 5.63 7.83
N GLY A 21 32.62 5.49 6.85
CA GLY A 21 32.51 4.48 5.79
C GLY A 21 32.58 3.04 6.33
N THR A 22 33.39 2.79 7.38
CA THR A 22 33.47 1.48 8.04
C THR A 22 32.17 1.17 8.78
N VAL A 23 31.58 2.13 9.51
CA VAL A 23 30.27 1.98 10.14
C VAL A 23 29.20 1.67 9.11
N SER A 24 29.14 2.43 8.00
CA SER A 24 28.20 2.20 6.91
C SER A 24 28.33 0.80 6.30
N LYS A 25 29.54 0.29 6.09
CA LYS A 25 29.79 -1.07 5.60
C LYS A 25 29.26 -2.13 6.58
N VAL A 26 29.50 -1.98 7.88
CA VAL A 26 29.01 -2.92 8.90
C VAL A 26 27.47 -2.94 8.94
N ILE A 27 26.84 -1.77 8.96
CA ILE A 27 25.36 -1.63 8.95
C ILE A 27 24.73 -2.25 7.70
N ASN A 28 25.40 -2.16 6.55
CA ASN A 28 24.93 -2.71 5.30
C ASN A 28 25.42 -4.15 5.05
N HIS A 29 25.92 -4.84 6.06
CA HIS A 29 26.42 -6.22 5.98
C HIS A 29 27.52 -6.44 4.92
N ILE A 30 28.21 -5.38 4.50
CA ILE A 30 29.36 -5.47 3.59
C ILE A 30 30.55 -5.99 4.39
N THR A 31 31.41 -6.77 3.74
CA THR A 31 32.59 -7.38 4.36
C THR A 31 33.55 -6.32 4.88
N VAL A 32 33.88 -6.39 6.16
CA VAL A 32 34.91 -5.61 6.86
C VAL A 32 35.73 -6.55 7.74
N GLY A 33 36.94 -6.14 8.11
CA GLY A 33 37.75 -6.91 9.03
C GLY A 33 37.04 -7.17 10.36
N LYS A 34 37.13 -8.39 10.90
CA LYS A 34 36.43 -8.88 12.10
C LYS A 34 36.55 -7.89 13.28
N LYS A 35 37.78 -7.41 13.57
CA LYS A 35 38.07 -6.46 14.66
C LYS A 35 37.27 -5.14 14.54
N ASN A 36 37.11 -4.61 13.32
CA ASN A 36 36.35 -3.38 13.09
C ASN A 36 34.84 -3.63 13.19
N ARG A 37 34.33 -4.78 12.73
CA ARG A 37 32.95 -5.18 12.91
C ARG A 37 32.57 -5.24 14.37
N GLU A 38 33.36 -5.96 15.20
CA GLU A 38 33.11 -6.09 16.64
C GLU A 38 33.09 -4.74 17.36
N LYS A 39 34.02 -3.82 17.02
CA LYS A 39 34.02 -2.45 17.56
C LYS A 39 32.76 -1.66 17.23
N VAL A 40 32.32 -1.74 16.00
CA VAL A 40 31.10 -1.02 15.54
C VAL A 40 29.86 -1.60 16.19
N GLU A 41 29.67 -2.93 16.20
CA GLU A 41 28.54 -3.59 16.83
C GLU A 41 28.47 -3.27 18.34
N LYS A 42 29.59 -3.24 19.01
CA LYS A 42 29.69 -2.83 20.43
C LYS A 42 29.25 -1.38 20.61
N ALA A 43 29.73 -0.46 19.77
CA ALA A 43 29.37 0.96 19.84
C ALA A 43 27.90 1.21 19.54
N ILE A 44 27.31 0.50 18.58
CA ILE A 44 25.88 0.53 18.27
C ILE A 44 25.07 0.16 19.52
N LYS A 45 25.43 -0.96 20.17
CA LYS A 45 24.75 -1.43 21.38
C LYS A 45 24.88 -0.47 22.55
N GLU A 46 26.09 0.08 22.80
CA GLU A 46 26.37 1.01 23.90
C GLU A 46 25.61 2.33 23.74
N LEU A 47 25.49 2.83 22.52
CA LEU A 47 24.81 4.10 22.23
C LEU A 47 23.28 3.93 22.03
N GLY A 48 22.77 2.70 21.94
CA GLY A 48 21.38 2.46 21.54
C GLY A 48 21.08 3.01 20.14
N TYR A 49 22.10 2.98 19.24
CA TYR A 49 21.90 3.49 17.88
C TYR A 49 21.00 2.60 17.08
N GLU A 50 19.91 3.17 16.58
CA GLU A 50 19.01 2.52 15.64
C GLU A 50 19.30 3.00 14.21
N VAL A 51 19.36 2.04 13.28
CA VAL A 51 19.58 2.36 11.86
C VAL A 51 18.38 3.13 11.33
N ASN A 52 18.59 4.39 10.98
CA ASN A 52 17.57 5.18 10.32
C ASN A 52 17.37 4.64 8.89
N THR A 53 16.31 3.81 8.71
CA THR A 53 15.95 3.21 7.42
C THR A 53 15.59 4.26 6.38
N TYR A 54 15.05 5.43 6.79
CA TYR A 54 14.78 6.56 5.89
C TYR A 54 16.06 7.15 5.32
N ALA A 55 17.08 7.37 6.18
CA ALA A 55 18.39 7.87 5.72
C ALA A 55 19.11 6.86 4.81
N ARG A 56 18.87 5.57 5.01
CA ARG A 56 19.37 4.50 4.15
C ARG A 56 18.64 4.52 2.79
N GLY A 57 17.32 4.64 2.78
CA GLY A 57 16.50 4.74 1.56
C GLY A 57 16.88 5.92 0.67
N LEU A 58 17.31 7.04 1.25
CA LEU A 58 17.84 8.18 0.49
C LEU A 58 19.08 7.85 -0.34
N LYS A 59 19.89 6.91 0.11
CA LYS A 59 21.14 6.50 -0.57
C LYS A 59 20.91 5.38 -1.58
N THR A 60 19.97 4.48 -1.30
CA THR A 60 19.63 3.32 -2.17
C THR A 60 18.52 3.61 -3.15
N GLN A 61 17.82 4.74 -3.01
CA GLN A 61 16.57 5.10 -3.72
C GLN A 61 15.42 4.08 -3.49
N GLU A 62 15.56 3.20 -2.52
CA GLU A 62 14.54 2.22 -2.12
C GLU A 62 14.30 2.31 -0.62
N THR A 63 13.04 2.51 -0.21
CA THR A 63 12.63 2.58 1.19
C THR A 63 12.12 1.25 1.72
N LYS A 64 11.76 0.34 0.83
CA LYS A 64 11.04 -0.91 1.11
C LYS A 64 9.71 -0.66 1.82
N LEU A 65 9.05 0.47 1.50
CA LEU A 65 7.75 0.87 2.00
C LEU A 65 6.74 0.90 0.87
N ILE A 66 5.57 0.32 1.09
CA ILE A 66 4.39 0.44 0.23
C ILE A 66 3.28 1.10 1.03
N THR A 67 2.60 2.07 0.44
CA THR A 67 1.41 2.69 1.03
C THR A 67 0.17 2.01 0.45
N LEU A 68 -0.69 1.47 1.32
CA LEU A 68 -2.00 0.95 0.97
C LEU A 68 -3.08 1.91 1.46
N ILE A 69 -3.87 2.44 0.54
CA ILE A 69 -5.02 3.30 0.85
C ILE A 69 -6.28 2.48 0.66
N VAL A 70 -7.07 2.34 1.74
CA VAL A 70 -8.36 1.62 1.74
C VAL A 70 -9.46 2.52 2.28
N PRO A 71 -10.75 2.26 1.95
CA PRO A 71 -11.85 3.00 2.53
C PRO A 71 -11.92 2.84 4.05
N ASP A 72 -11.89 1.60 4.53
CA ASP A 72 -11.96 1.26 5.95
C ASP A 72 -11.38 -0.15 6.21
N THR A 73 -11.32 -0.56 7.46
CA THR A 73 -10.90 -1.90 7.89
C THR A 73 -12.00 -2.68 8.61
N ILE A 74 -13.23 -2.16 8.62
CA ILE A 74 -14.40 -2.78 9.24
C ILE A 74 -15.03 -3.77 8.25
N ASN A 75 -15.07 -3.39 6.97
CA ASN A 75 -15.56 -4.27 5.91
C ASN A 75 -14.63 -5.49 5.78
N PRO A 76 -15.18 -6.73 5.92
CA PRO A 76 -14.38 -7.96 5.85
C PRO A 76 -13.55 -8.11 4.56
N PHE A 77 -14.03 -7.56 3.45
CA PHE A 77 -13.29 -7.57 2.19
C PHE A 77 -12.01 -6.75 2.29
N PHE A 78 -12.07 -5.51 2.79
CA PHE A 78 -10.88 -4.65 2.90
C PHE A 78 -9.92 -5.16 3.98
N ALA A 79 -10.46 -5.75 5.06
CA ALA A 79 -9.65 -6.38 6.10
C ALA A 79 -8.86 -7.57 5.53
N ALA A 80 -9.52 -8.49 4.84
CA ALA A 80 -8.87 -9.64 4.20
C ALA A 80 -7.89 -9.20 3.12
N PHE A 81 -8.25 -8.25 2.27
CA PHE A 81 -7.36 -7.69 1.24
C PHE A 81 -6.09 -7.12 1.86
N THR A 82 -6.23 -6.30 2.91
CA THR A 82 -5.08 -5.72 3.63
C THR A 82 -4.17 -6.80 4.17
N GLN A 83 -4.72 -7.86 4.77
CA GLN A 83 -3.94 -8.97 5.32
C GLN A 83 -3.16 -9.72 4.23
N TYR A 84 -3.78 -10.00 3.08
CA TYR A 84 -3.09 -10.66 1.96
C TYR A 84 -2.01 -9.78 1.34
N VAL A 85 -2.27 -8.48 1.18
CA VAL A 85 -1.27 -7.52 0.68
C VAL A 85 -0.09 -7.45 1.64
N GLU A 86 -0.34 -7.28 2.94
CA GLU A 86 0.71 -7.20 3.96
C GLU A 86 1.59 -8.45 3.95
N LYS A 87 0.98 -9.65 3.99
CA LYS A 87 1.70 -10.92 3.97
C LYS A 87 2.62 -11.02 2.74
N ASN A 88 2.09 -10.75 1.55
CA ASN A 88 2.89 -10.82 0.32
C ASN A 88 4.03 -9.79 0.31
N LEU A 89 3.79 -8.57 0.77
CA LEU A 89 4.82 -7.53 0.88
C LEU A 89 5.91 -7.94 1.86
N TYR A 90 5.54 -8.49 3.01
CA TYR A 90 6.48 -8.98 4.03
C TYR A 90 7.39 -10.08 3.48
N GLU A 91 6.84 -11.06 2.76
CA GLU A 91 7.59 -12.15 2.11
C GLU A 91 8.63 -11.62 1.10
N HIS A 92 8.38 -10.44 0.50
CA HIS A 92 9.30 -9.76 -0.41
C HIS A 92 10.16 -8.67 0.25
N GLY A 93 10.16 -8.60 1.58
CA GLY A 93 10.99 -7.65 2.35
C GLY A 93 10.48 -6.21 2.35
N TYR A 94 9.22 -5.99 1.98
CA TYR A 94 8.54 -4.70 2.09
C TYR A 94 7.77 -4.57 3.40
N LYS A 95 7.54 -3.32 3.81
CA LYS A 95 6.67 -2.96 4.92
C LYS A 95 5.48 -2.17 4.40
N LEU A 96 4.33 -2.33 5.05
CA LEU A 96 3.09 -1.68 4.69
C LEU A 96 2.82 -0.46 5.57
N ILE A 97 2.44 0.66 4.93
CA ILE A 97 1.79 1.80 5.58
C ILE A 97 0.31 1.71 5.22
N LEU A 98 -0.54 1.42 6.20
CA LEU A 98 -1.99 1.34 6.00
C LEU A 98 -2.65 2.69 6.28
N CYS A 99 -3.45 3.17 5.33
CA CYS A 99 -4.17 4.44 5.38
C CYS A 99 -5.67 4.19 5.16
N CYS A 100 -6.52 4.59 6.12
CA CYS A 100 -7.97 4.46 6.04
C CYS A 100 -8.62 5.81 5.75
N ALA A 101 -9.15 5.97 4.53
CA ALA A 101 -9.65 7.25 4.05
C ALA A 101 -11.11 7.53 4.43
N ASN A 102 -11.91 6.50 4.73
CA ASN A 102 -13.35 6.58 5.04
C ASN A 102 -14.19 7.28 3.96
N GLY A 103 -13.76 7.20 2.70
CA GLY A 103 -14.42 7.88 1.58
C GLY A 103 -14.34 9.41 1.64
N ILE A 104 -13.35 9.97 2.37
CA ILE A 104 -13.12 11.40 2.52
C ILE A 104 -12.00 11.82 1.58
N PRO A 105 -12.29 12.64 0.51
CA PRO A 105 -11.31 13.02 -0.50
C PRO A 105 -10.07 13.69 0.08
N GLU A 106 -10.24 14.57 1.06
CA GLU A 106 -9.15 15.31 1.70
C GLU A 106 -8.17 14.37 2.42
N LYS A 107 -8.67 13.29 3.01
CA LYS A 107 -7.83 12.26 3.62
C LYS A 107 -7.05 11.47 2.56
N GLU A 108 -7.70 11.09 1.46
CA GLU A 108 -7.03 10.37 0.37
C GLU A 108 -5.89 11.22 -0.20
N ILE A 109 -6.14 12.52 -0.48
CA ILE A 109 -5.12 13.48 -0.92
C ILE A 109 -4.00 13.60 0.12
N GLY A 110 -4.35 13.70 1.40
CA GLY A 110 -3.37 13.73 2.50
C GLY A 110 -2.47 12.49 2.52
N TYR A 111 -3.02 11.31 2.27
CA TYR A 111 -2.26 10.06 2.23
C TYR A 111 -1.39 9.91 0.98
N LEU A 112 -1.85 10.39 -0.18
CA LEU A 112 -1.01 10.48 -1.38
C LEU A 112 0.20 11.42 -1.15
N ASN A 113 -0.03 12.54 -0.47
CA ASN A 113 1.05 13.45 -0.07
C ASN A 113 1.99 12.81 0.96
N LEU A 114 1.45 12.06 1.94
CA LEU A 114 2.24 11.32 2.92
C LEU A 114 3.14 10.29 2.22
N ALA A 115 2.61 9.54 1.26
CA ALA A 115 3.39 8.59 0.47
C ALA A 115 4.57 9.27 -0.24
N SER A 116 4.33 10.47 -0.81
CA SER A 116 5.39 11.28 -1.45
C SER A 116 6.44 11.75 -0.44
N GLN A 117 6.02 12.25 0.72
CA GLN A 117 6.92 12.72 1.78
C GLN A 117 7.73 11.57 2.39
N SER A 118 7.10 10.42 2.58
CA SER A 118 7.73 9.20 3.09
C SER A 118 8.57 8.49 2.04
N LYS A 119 8.54 8.95 0.78
CA LYS A 119 9.25 8.33 -0.35
C LYS A 119 8.96 6.84 -0.46
N THR A 120 7.70 6.46 -0.35
CA THR A 120 7.32 5.05 -0.53
C THR A 120 7.66 4.57 -1.93
N ASP A 121 8.02 3.30 -2.06
CA ASP A 121 8.42 2.71 -3.34
C ASP A 121 7.21 2.47 -4.27
N GLY A 122 5.99 2.45 -3.70
CA GLY A 122 4.76 2.30 -4.46
C GLY A 122 3.50 2.55 -3.62
N ILE A 123 2.39 2.71 -4.32
CA ILE A 123 1.06 2.93 -3.74
C ILE A 123 0.09 1.89 -4.30
N ILE A 124 -0.69 1.26 -3.43
CA ILE A 124 -1.86 0.45 -3.78
C ILE A 124 -3.09 1.21 -3.30
N ALA A 125 -4.03 1.51 -4.21
CA ALA A 125 -5.17 2.36 -3.89
C ALA A 125 -6.51 1.67 -4.17
N LEU A 126 -7.32 1.53 -3.11
CA LEU A 126 -8.76 1.24 -3.21
C LEU A 126 -9.50 2.50 -2.78
N THR A 127 -9.88 3.32 -3.74
CA THR A 127 -10.49 4.62 -3.44
C THR A 127 -11.90 4.70 -4.00
N TYR A 128 -12.75 5.50 -3.38
CA TYR A 128 -14.12 5.78 -3.84
C TYR A 128 -14.36 7.26 -4.13
N THR A 129 -13.28 8.06 -4.14
CA THR A 129 -13.36 9.50 -4.41
C THR A 129 -12.53 9.87 -5.65
N ASN A 130 -12.77 11.05 -6.23
CA ASN A 130 -11.98 11.51 -7.35
C ASN A 130 -10.75 12.26 -6.86
N VAL A 131 -9.62 11.57 -6.82
CA VAL A 131 -8.32 12.14 -6.43
C VAL A 131 -7.32 12.15 -7.58
N SER A 132 -7.79 12.04 -8.81
CA SER A 132 -6.94 11.96 -10.02
C SER A 132 -5.90 13.09 -10.07
N ASN A 133 -6.26 14.32 -9.69
CA ASN A 133 -5.35 15.45 -9.70
C ASN A 133 -4.27 15.43 -8.61
N ALA A 134 -4.35 14.50 -7.66
CA ALA A 134 -3.41 14.39 -6.55
C ALA A 134 -2.44 13.19 -6.67
N ILE A 135 -2.51 12.45 -7.77
CA ILE A 135 -1.66 11.26 -7.98
C ILE A 135 -0.21 11.70 -8.14
N PRO A 136 0.72 11.15 -7.33
CA PRO A 136 2.13 11.49 -7.43
C PRO A 136 2.74 11.00 -8.74
N ALA A 137 3.31 11.90 -9.54
CA ALA A 137 3.87 11.58 -10.86
C ALA A 137 5.11 10.65 -10.82
N ARG A 138 5.76 10.49 -9.66
CA ARG A 138 7.03 9.76 -9.53
C ARG A 138 6.95 8.47 -8.73
N ILE A 139 5.79 8.15 -8.17
CA ILE A 139 5.60 6.94 -7.37
C ILE A 139 4.69 6.00 -8.15
N PRO A 140 5.12 4.77 -8.45
CA PRO A 140 4.25 3.78 -9.06
C PRO A 140 2.97 3.60 -8.24
N LEU A 141 1.82 3.63 -8.91
CA LEU A 141 0.52 3.44 -8.30
C LEU A 141 -0.23 2.35 -9.05
N VAL A 142 -0.83 1.44 -8.30
CA VAL A 142 -1.76 0.42 -8.81
C VAL A 142 -3.10 0.63 -8.14
N SER A 143 -4.16 0.66 -8.92
CA SER A 143 -5.53 0.74 -8.40
C SER A 143 -6.19 -0.65 -8.31
N PHE A 144 -7.17 -0.76 -7.43
CA PHE A 144 -8.02 -1.92 -7.33
C PHE A 144 -9.48 -1.51 -7.50
N ASP A 145 -10.17 -2.12 -8.47
CA ASP A 145 -11.58 -1.86 -8.83
C ASP A 145 -11.91 -0.38 -9.14
N ARG A 146 -10.89 0.44 -9.48
CA ARG A 146 -11.06 1.87 -9.69
C ARG A 146 -10.28 2.39 -10.89
N TYR A 147 -10.95 3.19 -11.72
CA TYR A 147 -10.32 3.99 -12.78
C TYR A 147 -9.95 5.36 -12.27
N PHE A 148 -8.76 5.84 -12.65
CA PHE A 148 -8.34 7.22 -12.46
C PHE A 148 -8.42 7.96 -13.79
N GLU A 149 -9.26 9.00 -13.84
CA GLU A 149 -9.40 9.82 -15.03
C GLU A 149 -8.08 10.50 -15.39
N ASN A 150 -7.76 10.54 -16.69
CA ASN A 150 -6.56 11.19 -17.24
C ASN A 150 -5.21 10.62 -16.73
N HIS A 151 -5.19 9.40 -16.17
CA HIS A 151 -3.97 8.73 -15.76
C HIS A 151 -3.94 7.29 -16.26
N ASP A 152 -2.80 6.88 -16.81
CA ASP A 152 -2.52 5.50 -17.16
C ASP A 152 -2.05 4.74 -15.89
N VAL A 153 -2.99 4.48 -15.00
CA VAL A 153 -2.76 3.74 -13.76
C VAL A 153 -3.16 2.28 -13.99
N PRO A 154 -2.24 1.33 -13.83
CA PRO A 154 -2.58 -0.09 -13.86
C PRO A 154 -3.69 -0.39 -12.86
N MET A 155 -4.73 -1.09 -13.34
CA MET A 155 -5.86 -1.48 -12.51
C MET A 155 -5.95 -3.01 -12.40
N ILE A 156 -6.18 -3.49 -11.20
CA ILE A 156 -6.53 -4.88 -10.91
C ILE A 156 -8.02 -4.92 -10.59
N ALA A 157 -8.77 -5.75 -11.27
CA ALA A 157 -10.19 -5.94 -11.04
C ALA A 157 -10.60 -7.40 -11.25
N SER A 158 -11.69 -7.81 -10.61
CA SER A 158 -12.39 -9.05 -10.95
C SER A 158 -13.23 -8.85 -12.21
N ASP A 159 -13.60 -9.94 -12.88
CA ASP A 159 -14.63 -9.88 -13.93
C ASP A 159 -16.01 -9.66 -13.28
N ASN A 160 -16.28 -8.40 -12.96
CA ASN A 160 -17.46 -7.99 -12.23
C ASN A 160 -18.76 -8.21 -13.04
N PHE A 161 -18.69 -8.08 -14.38
CA PHE A 161 -19.83 -8.37 -15.24
C PHE A 161 -20.19 -9.86 -15.16
N GLN A 162 -19.23 -10.75 -15.38
CA GLN A 162 -19.46 -12.19 -15.29
C GLN A 162 -19.88 -12.63 -13.88
N GLY A 163 -19.35 -11.99 -12.84
CA GLY A 163 -19.78 -12.23 -11.47
C GLY A 163 -21.27 -11.90 -11.24
N GLY A 164 -21.73 -10.75 -11.72
CA GLY A 164 -23.14 -10.34 -11.66
C GLY A 164 -24.04 -11.25 -12.51
N TYR A 165 -23.62 -11.57 -13.71
CA TYR A 165 -24.30 -12.48 -14.62
C TYR A 165 -24.46 -13.89 -14.03
N ALA A 166 -23.35 -14.52 -13.62
CA ALA A 166 -23.35 -15.88 -13.10
C ALA A 166 -24.14 -16.02 -11.79
N GLY A 167 -24.03 -15.02 -10.89
CA GLY A 167 -24.82 -15.00 -9.66
C GLY A 167 -26.31 -14.93 -9.92
N THR A 168 -26.74 -14.07 -10.86
CA THR A 168 -28.15 -13.93 -11.26
C THR A 168 -28.66 -15.21 -11.90
N LYS A 169 -27.92 -15.76 -12.85
CA LYS A 169 -28.22 -17.04 -13.49
C LYS A 169 -28.41 -18.15 -12.47
N LYS A 170 -27.51 -18.22 -11.49
CA LYS A 170 -27.62 -19.26 -10.44
C LYS A 170 -28.87 -19.11 -9.59
N LEU A 171 -29.30 -17.88 -9.27
CA LEU A 171 -30.54 -17.66 -8.54
C LEU A 171 -31.75 -18.11 -9.35
N LEU A 172 -31.81 -17.82 -10.65
CA LEU A 172 -32.87 -18.26 -11.53
C LEU A 172 -32.94 -19.80 -11.68
N GLU A 173 -31.79 -20.47 -11.83
CA GLU A 173 -31.67 -21.94 -11.85
C GLU A 173 -32.17 -22.59 -10.54
N LEU A 174 -32.01 -21.88 -9.40
CA LEU A 174 -32.52 -22.32 -8.09
C LEU A 174 -34.01 -22.04 -7.88
N GLY A 175 -34.72 -21.51 -8.91
CA GLY A 175 -36.15 -21.23 -8.83
C GLY A 175 -36.52 -19.86 -8.28
N CYS A 176 -35.58 -18.94 -8.13
CA CYS A 176 -35.90 -17.57 -7.76
C CYS A 176 -36.48 -16.81 -8.95
N HIS A 177 -37.77 -16.51 -8.94
CA HIS A 177 -38.44 -15.84 -10.05
C HIS A 177 -38.23 -14.32 -10.11
N HIS A 178 -37.89 -13.70 -8.98
CA HIS A 178 -37.73 -12.25 -8.84
C HIS A 178 -36.46 -11.89 -8.07
N PRO A 179 -35.26 -12.22 -8.57
CA PRO A 179 -34.03 -11.80 -7.91
C PRO A 179 -33.91 -10.29 -7.95
N VAL A 180 -33.41 -9.71 -6.86
CA VAL A 180 -33.22 -8.26 -6.71
C VAL A 180 -31.76 -7.96 -6.52
N PHE A 181 -31.26 -6.93 -7.22
CA PHE A 181 -29.89 -6.44 -7.09
C PHE A 181 -29.83 -5.21 -6.17
N ILE A 182 -29.16 -5.34 -5.04
CA ILE A 182 -28.95 -4.24 -4.09
C ILE A 182 -27.50 -3.79 -4.15
N ARG A 183 -27.25 -2.49 -4.33
CA ARG A 183 -25.90 -1.92 -4.35
C ARG A 183 -25.84 -0.57 -3.69
N PHE A 184 -24.66 -0.20 -3.22
CA PHE A 184 -24.33 1.19 -2.93
C PHE A 184 -24.05 1.92 -4.25
N ARG A 185 -24.68 3.09 -4.46
CA ARG A 185 -24.46 3.91 -5.65
C ARG A 185 -23.29 4.86 -5.40
N SER A 186 -22.18 4.60 -6.06
CA SER A 186 -21.06 5.56 -6.11
C SER A 186 -21.43 6.77 -6.98
N LYS A 187 -20.89 7.94 -6.65
CA LYS A 187 -20.97 9.13 -7.51
C LYS A 187 -20.12 8.98 -8.79
N PHE A 188 -19.15 8.10 -8.77
CA PHE A 188 -18.21 7.87 -9.87
C PHE A 188 -18.40 6.46 -10.42
N PRO A 189 -18.36 6.29 -11.75
CA PRO A 189 -18.38 4.97 -12.38
C PRO A 189 -17.24 4.08 -11.85
N GLY A 190 -17.52 2.80 -11.70
CA GLY A 190 -16.55 1.84 -11.22
C GLY A 190 -16.92 0.40 -11.56
N GLU A 191 -16.08 -0.52 -11.17
CA GLU A 191 -16.25 -1.94 -11.45
C GLU A 191 -17.53 -2.53 -10.84
N ALA A 192 -18.06 -1.94 -9.74
CA ALA A 192 -19.35 -2.34 -9.17
C ALA A 192 -20.54 -2.10 -10.12
N ASP A 193 -20.45 -1.15 -11.06
CA ASP A 193 -21.49 -0.91 -12.06
C ASP A 193 -21.59 -2.09 -13.04
N LYS A 194 -20.47 -2.70 -13.40
CA LYS A 194 -20.42 -3.88 -14.26
C LYS A 194 -21.15 -5.09 -13.65
N ARG A 195 -21.16 -5.22 -12.30
CA ARG A 195 -21.97 -6.28 -11.65
C ARG A 195 -23.46 -6.08 -11.89
N MET A 196 -23.91 -4.83 -11.84
CA MET A 196 -25.32 -4.50 -12.17
C MET A 196 -25.62 -4.77 -13.63
N GLU A 197 -24.71 -4.42 -14.54
CA GLU A 197 -24.88 -4.71 -15.97
C GLU A 197 -24.99 -6.21 -16.22
N GLY A 198 -24.18 -7.03 -15.56
CA GLY A 198 -24.26 -8.49 -15.60
C GLY A 198 -25.60 -9.01 -15.09
N TYR A 199 -26.08 -8.50 -13.95
CA TYR A 199 -27.42 -8.81 -13.43
C TYR A 199 -28.52 -8.44 -14.44
N LEU A 200 -28.51 -7.21 -14.97
CA LEU A 200 -29.52 -6.75 -15.93
C LEU A 200 -29.48 -7.55 -17.23
N SER A 201 -28.32 -7.96 -17.71
CA SER A 201 -28.14 -8.78 -18.89
C SER A 201 -28.84 -10.14 -18.75
N GLU A 202 -28.78 -10.77 -17.58
CA GLU A 202 -29.42 -12.07 -17.36
C GLU A 202 -30.90 -11.96 -17.07
N ILE A 203 -31.35 -11.00 -16.29
CA ILE A 203 -32.74 -10.72 -15.99
C ILE A 203 -33.50 -10.39 -17.28
N GLY A 204 -32.93 -9.57 -18.16
CA GLY A 204 -33.56 -9.22 -19.45
C GLY A 204 -33.75 -10.41 -20.37
N ARG A 205 -32.94 -11.47 -20.27
CA ARG A 205 -33.10 -12.73 -20.99
C ARG A 205 -34.16 -13.65 -20.39
N ALA A 206 -34.35 -13.59 -19.07
CA ALA A 206 -35.33 -14.44 -18.39
C ALA A 206 -36.79 -13.98 -18.56
N HIS A 207 -36.99 -12.75 -19.03
CA HIS A 207 -38.32 -12.17 -19.27
C HIS A 207 -38.71 -12.10 -20.75
N VAL A 208 -37.94 -12.71 -21.65
CA VAL A 208 -38.27 -12.94 -23.05
C VAL A 208 -38.64 -14.39 -23.26
#